data_c5d70749569154ee81801c72952a9928
#
_entry.id   c5d70749569154ee81801c72952a9928
#
_cell.length_a   1.000
_cell.length_b   1.000
_cell.length_c   1.000
_cell.angle_alpha   90.00
_cell.angle_beta   90.00
_cell.angle_gamma   90.00
#
_symmetry.space_group_name_H-M   'P 1'
#
loop_
_entity.id
_entity.type
_entity.pdbx_description
1 polymer ?
#
loop_
_entity_poly.entity_id
_entity_poly.type
_entity_poly.pdbx_seq_one_letter_code
_entity_poly.pdbx_strand_id
1 'polypeptide(L)'
;ARAAQERERRVRGLYAMSRDLGAALLPGQVAEIAARFLRAEFGVASAVLAPPLAAAAGREVLAVLPGAGIQPDLGVAQWAFDHGRPAGQGSDTLPASPCLVLPLAAPMRLRGVLAVEAPGRRWLPDERELLDTCAALIAISLERIHYIDVAQQSTLQIEGERLRNSLLTAISHDLRTPLAALVGLADALRLTPLSAAQAEVADAVRRSALRMSALVANLLDMARLQAGSVQLNRHWLPLQEVVGSALAGLDEMLAGREVAVDLPADLPLVELDAVLIERVLVNLLENAVKYADGPLRIAARAAGRSVEIDVIDHGPGFPPGREARLFDKFERGDRESAKPGVGLGLAICKSIVEAHGGRISAHNAATGGACVRIELPLGQPPAEKPE
;
A
#
# COMPACT_ATOMS: atom_id res chain seq x y z
N ALA A 1 -55.84 -31.71 3.59
CA ALA A 1 -55.03 -32.16 2.45
C ALA A 1 -54.45 -30.99 1.65
N ARG A 2 -55.20 -29.97 1.17
CA ARG A 2 -54.72 -28.86 0.35
C ARG A 2 -53.64 -28.04 1.06
N ALA A 3 -53.84 -27.61 2.32
CA ALA A 3 -52.90 -26.83 3.08
C ALA A 3 -51.58 -27.57 3.34
N ALA A 4 -51.59 -28.90 3.53
CA ALA A 4 -50.40 -29.70 3.69
C ALA A 4 -49.58 -29.80 2.38
N GLN A 5 -50.29 -29.95 1.24
CA GLN A 5 -49.66 -29.98 -0.07
C GLN A 5 -49.05 -28.66 -0.49
N GLU A 6 -49.68 -27.53 -0.16
CA GLU A 6 -49.14 -26.17 -0.36
C GLU A 6 -47.87 -25.94 0.46
N ARG A 7 -47.91 -26.37 1.74
CA ARG A 7 -46.75 -26.26 2.64
C ARG A 7 -45.57 -27.10 2.12
N GLU A 8 -45.83 -28.32 1.69
CA GLU A 8 -44.80 -29.20 1.11
C GLU A 8 -44.19 -28.61 -0.17
N ARG A 9 -45.02 -28.04 -1.06
CA ARG A 9 -44.56 -27.35 -2.26
C ARG A 9 -43.68 -26.15 -1.94
N ARG A 10 -44.02 -25.31 -0.97
CA ARG A 10 -43.24 -24.17 -0.52
C ARG A 10 -41.88 -24.59 0.03
N VAL A 11 -41.86 -25.63 0.86
CA VAL A 11 -40.60 -26.17 1.43
C VAL A 11 -39.68 -26.69 0.32
N ARG A 12 -40.23 -27.43 -0.65
CA ARG A 12 -39.45 -27.90 -1.82
C ARG A 12 -38.91 -26.74 -2.65
N GLY A 13 -39.73 -25.69 -2.87
CA GLY A 13 -39.33 -24.50 -3.61
C GLY A 13 -38.20 -23.76 -2.94
N LEU A 14 -38.29 -23.54 -1.60
CA LEU A 14 -37.23 -22.93 -0.82
C LEU A 14 -35.92 -23.74 -0.84
N TYR A 15 -36.03 -25.06 -0.72
CA TYR A 15 -34.87 -25.94 -0.81
C TYR A 15 -34.18 -25.87 -2.17
N ALA A 16 -34.96 -25.87 -3.26
CA ALA A 16 -34.45 -25.68 -4.62
C ALA A 16 -33.76 -24.32 -4.78
N MET A 17 -34.43 -23.23 -4.33
CA MET A 17 -33.85 -21.91 -4.33
C MET A 17 -32.53 -21.84 -3.56
N SER A 18 -32.49 -22.39 -2.34
CA SER A 18 -31.28 -22.40 -1.48
C SER A 18 -30.13 -23.15 -2.16
N ARG A 19 -30.42 -24.31 -2.78
CA ARG A 19 -29.44 -25.08 -3.53
C ARG A 19 -28.90 -24.29 -4.75
N ASP A 20 -29.79 -23.69 -5.52
CA ASP A 20 -29.42 -22.93 -6.73
C ASP A 20 -28.61 -21.67 -6.34
N LEU A 21 -29.02 -20.97 -5.28
CA LEU A 21 -28.28 -19.85 -4.70
C LEU A 21 -26.90 -20.29 -4.20
N GLY A 22 -26.80 -21.51 -3.63
CA GLY A 22 -25.52 -22.12 -3.22
C GLY A 22 -24.54 -22.32 -4.39
N ALA A 23 -25.04 -22.55 -5.60
CA ALA A 23 -24.23 -22.74 -6.81
C ALA A 23 -23.94 -21.44 -7.57
N ALA A 24 -24.61 -20.32 -7.25
CA ALA A 24 -24.40 -19.03 -7.92
C ALA A 24 -22.99 -18.48 -7.63
N LEU A 25 -22.31 -18.02 -8.69
CA LEU A 25 -20.96 -17.44 -8.62
C LEU A 25 -20.95 -15.92 -8.88
N LEU A 26 -22.04 -15.40 -9.45
CA LEU A 26 -22.17 -13.99 -9.81
C LEU A 26 -23.42 -13.38 -9.18
N PRO A 27 -23.39 -12.10 -8.79
CA PRO A 27 -24.57 -11.41 -8.22
C PRO A 27 -25.80 -11.45 -9.14
N GLY A 28 -25.60 -11.35 -10.47
CA GLY A 28 -26.69 -11.43 -11.45
C GLY A 28 -27.41 -12.79 -11.42
N GLN A 29 -26.69 -13.90 -11.23
CA GLN A 29 -27.30 -15.22 -11.09
C GLN A 29 -28.19 -15.31 -9.83
N VAL A 30 -27.76 -14.70 -8.74
CA VAL A 30 -28.56 -14.59 -7.50
C VAL A 30 -29.86 -13.86 -7.77
N ALA A 31 -29.81 -12.73 -8.50
CA ALA A 31 -30.98 -11.95 -8.87
C ALA A 31 -31.95 -12.74 -9.77
N GLU A 32 -31.43 -13.47 -10.77
CA GLU A 32 -32.25 -14.32 -11.65
C GLU A 32 -32.93 -15.47 -10.91
N ILE A 33 -32.23 -16.14 -9.98
CA ILE A 33 -32.79 -17.21 -9.16
C ILE A 33 -33.89 -16.64 -8.26
N ALA A 34 -33.65 -15.49 -7.62
CA ALA A 34 -34.64 -14.82 -6.79
C ALA A 34 -35.89 -14.44 -7.60
N ALA A 35 -35.72 -13.80 -8.75
CA ALA A 35 -36.82 -13.39 -9.64
C ALA A 35 -37.66 -14.59 -10.12
N ARG A 36 -37.00 -15.69 -10.51
CA ARG A 36 -37.66 -16.93 -10.93
C ARG A 36 -38.49 -17.54 -9.79
N PHE A 37 -37.94 -17.64 -8.60
CA PHE A 37 -38.62 -18.19 -7.43
C PHE A 37 -39.84 -17.33 -7.03
N LEU A 38 -39.66 -16.01 -6.90
CA LEU A 38 -40.73 -15.08 -6.48
C LEU A 38 -41.86 -15.03 -7.51
N ARG A 39 -41.54 -15.14 -8.80
CA ARG A 39 -42.56 -15.26 -9.86
C ARG A 39 -43.34 -16.57 -9.76
N ALA A 40 -42.65 -17.68 -9.51
CA ALA A 40 -43.28 -19.01 -9.42
C ALA A 40 -44.16 -19.18 -8.18
N GLU A 41 -43.71 -18.64 -7.05
CA GLU A 41 -44.41 -18.84 -5.77
C GLU A 41 -45.48 -17.79 -5.48
N PHE A 42 -45.22 -16.52 -5.82
CA PHE A 42 -46.11 -15.39 -5.49
C PHE A 42 -46.73 -14.74 -6.72
N GLY A 43 -46.31 -15.08 -7.94
CA GLY A 43 -46.76 -14.45 -9.18
C GLY A 43 -46.32 -12.99 -9.33
N VAL A 44 -45.26 -12.57 -8.64
CA VAL A 44 -44.78 -11.18 -8.60
C VAL A 44 -43.47 -11.01 -9.36
N ALA A 45 -43.30 -9.81 -9.89
CA ALA A 45 -42.02 -9.40 -10.45
C ALA A 45 -41.14 -8.79 -9.37
N SER A 46 -39.81 -8.95 -9.51
CA SER A 46 -38.86 -8.48 -8.49
C SER A 46 -37.54 -8.03 -9.10
N ALA A 47 -36.79 -7.28 -8.33
CA ALA A 47 -35.43 -6.87 -8.63
C ALA A 47 -34.56 -6.97 -7.37
N VAL A 48 -33.33 -7.39 -7.54
CA VAL A 48 -32.30 -7.31 -6.51
C VAL A 48 -31.40 -6.13 -6.84
N LEU A 49 -31.14 -5.28 -5.87
CA LEU A 49 -30.21 -4.17 -5.97
C LEU A 49 -29.09 -4.36 -4.96
N ALA A 50 -27.87 -4.16 -5.39
CA ALA A 50 -26.69 -4.26 -4.53
C ALA A 50 -25.65 -3.20 -4.92
N PRO A 51 -24.73 -2.82 -4.02
CA PRO A 51 -23.58 -2.01 -4.39
C PRO A 51 -22.69 -2.77 -5.39
N PRO A 52 -22.05 -2.08 -6.35
CA PRO A 52 -21.05 -2.70 -7.21
C PRO A 52 -19.92 -3.31 -6.38
N LEU A 53 -19.40 -4.49 -6.77
CA LEU A 53 -18.31 -5.17 -6.08
C LEU A 53 -17.03 -4.30 -5.98
N ALA A 54 -16.79 -3.43 -6.96
CA ALA A 54 -15.64 -2.54 -7.05
C ALA A 54 -15.90 -1.12 -6.53
N ALA A 55 -16.90 -0.90 -5.65
CA ALA A 55 -17.16 0.45 -5.13
C ALA A 55 -15.98 0.96 -4.30
N ALA A 56 -15.44 2.12 -4.70
CA ALA A 56 -14.42 2.85 -3.95
C ALA A 56 -14.96 3.28 -2.58
N ALA A 57 -14.06 3.50 -1.61
CA ALA A 57 -14.42 3.97 -0.27
C ALA A 57 -15.26 5.25 -0.35
N GLY A 58 -16.57 5.14 0.01
CA GLY A 58 -17.53 6.22 -0.05
C GLY A 58 -18.93 5.71 0.25
N ARG A 59 -19.95 6.53 -0.02
CA ARG A 59 -21.35 6.14 0.12
C ARG A 59 -21.67 5.02 -0.88
N GLU A 60 -22.11 3.86 -0.39
CA GLU A 60 -22.51 2.73 -1.23
C GLU A 60 -23.81 3.08 -1.99
N VAL A 61 -23.74 3.23 -3.29
CA VAL A 61 -24.89 3.51 -4.16
C VAL A 61 -25.37 2.21 -4.77
N LEU A 62 -26.66 1.92 -4.63
CA LEU A 62 -27.27 0.72 -5.16
C LEU A 62 -27.38 0.76 -6.69
N ALA A 63 -27.11 -0.38 -7.32
CA ALA A 63 -27.38 -0.63 -8.72
C ALA A 63 -28.30 -1.84 -8.87
N VAL A 64 -29.18 -1.80 -9.86
CA VAL A 64 -30.06 -2.94 -10.19
C VAL A 64 -29.20 -4.05 -10.80
N LEU A 65 -29.27 -5.24 -10.22
CA LEU A 65 -28.56 -6.41 -10.75
C LEU A 65 -29.23 -6.93 -12.02
N PRO A 66 -28.46 -7.56 -12.94
CA PRO A 66 -29.01 -8.22 -14.12
C PRO A 66 -30.08 -9.27 -13.76
N GLY A 67 -31.08 -9.45 -14.61
CA GLY A 67 -32.19 -10.38 -14.36
C GLY A 67 -33.40 -9.74 -13.65
N ALA A 68 -33.39 -8.43 -13.41
CA ALA A 68 -34.51 -7.71 -12.84
C ALA A 68 -35.76 -7.80 -13.74
N GLY A 69 -36.90 -8.07 -13.12
CA GLY A 69 -38.22 -8.07 -13.79
C GLY A 69 -38.96 -6.73 -13.71
N ILE A 70 -38.39 -5.77 -12.96
CA ILE A 70 -38.96 -4.45 -12.69
C ILE A 70 -37.86 -3.40 -12.62
N GLN A 71 -38.25 -2.13 -12.73
CA GLN A 71 -37.40 -0.98 -12.41
C GLN A 71 -37.92 -0.29 -11.13
N PRO A 72 -37.37 -0.61 -9.96
CA PRO A 72 -37.81 0.00 -8.71
C PRO A 72 -37.32 1.44 -8.59
N ASP A 73 -38.01 2.23 -7.75
CA ASP A 73 -37.57 3.55 -7.36
C ASP A 73 -36.25 3.45 -6.57
N LEU A 74 -35.17 3.97 -7.16
CA LEU A 74 -33.82 3.94 -6.56
C LEU A 74 -33.74 4.74 -5.25
N GLY A 75 -34.55 5.79 -5.10
CA GLY A 75 -34.59 6.59 -3.87
C GLY A 75 -35.16 5.78 -2.70
N VAL A 76 -36.27 5.04 -2.92
CA VAL A 76 -36.87 4.16 -1.92
C VAL A 76 -35.95 2.98 -1.61
N ALA A 77 -35.32 2.41 -2.63
CA ALA A 77 -34.38 1.31 -2.48
C ALA A 77 -33.15 1.75 -1.66
N GLN A 78 -32.57 2.90 -1.98
CA GLN A 78 -31.43 3.46 -1.25
C GLN A 78 -31.79 3.79 0.20
N TRP A 79 -33.01 4.34 0.45
CA TRP A 79 -33.46 4.61 1.79
C TRP A 79 -33.55 3.32 2.63
N ALA A 80 -34.13 2.26 2.07
CA ALA A 80 -34.26 0.96 2.75
C ALA A 80 -32.86 0.35 3.05
N PHE A 81 -31.91 0.54 2.16
CA PHE A 81 -30.51 0.11 2.36
C PHE A 81 -29.82 0.92 3.45
N ASP A 82 -29.88 2.25 3.37
CA ASP A 82 -29.19 3.14 4.32
C ASP A 82 -29.71 2.97 5.76
N HIS A 83 -31.01 2.64 5.94
CA HIS A 83 -31.63 2.51 7.25
C HIS A 83 -31.82 1.06 7.75
N GLY A 84 -31.57 0.07 6.87
CA GLY A 84 -31.74 -1.35 7.22
C GLY A 84 -33.19 -1.73 7.56
N ARG A 85 -34.18 -1.01 7.02
CA ARG A 85 -35.60 -1.20 7.31
C ARG A 85 -36.42 -1.35 6.04
N PRO A 86 -37.51 -2.15 6.08
CA PRO A 86 -38.43 -2.25 4.97
C PRO A 86 -39.02 -0.90 4.58
N ALA A 87 -39.21 -0.67 3.28
CA ALA A 87 -39.84 0.54 2.75
C ALA A 87 -40.80 0.20 1.60
N GLY A 88 -41.65 1.14 1.25
CA GLY A 88 -42.60 0.99 0.17
C GLY A 88 -43.92 0.32 0.60
N GLN A 89 -44.61 -0.25 -0.36
CA GLN A 89 -45.95 -0.80 -0.17
C GLN A 89 -46.00 -1.91 0.90
N GLY A 90 -46.92 -1.82 1.84
CA GLY A 90 -47.07 -2.78 2.93
C GLY A 90 -46.03 -2.61 4.05
N SER A 91 -45.36 -1.48 4.10
CA SER A 91 -44.50 -1.05 5.21
C SER A 91 -45.02 0.29 5.78
N ASP A 92 -44.52 0.66 6.97
CA ASP A 92 -44.84 1.93 7.62
C ASP A 92 -44.05 3.11 7.00
N THR A 93 -43.14 2.83 6.03
CA THR A 93 -42.26 3.82 5.46
C THR A 93 -42.44 3.91 3.95
N LEU A 94 -42.64 5.11 3.42
CA LEU A 94 -42.83 5.40 2.00
C LEU A 94 -43.92 4.53 1.31
N PRO A 95 -45.10 4.37 1.87
CA PRO A 95 -46.14 3.42 1.40
C PRO A 95 -46.70 3.73 0.01
N ALA A 96 -46.39 4.91 -0.54
CA ALA A 96 -46.83 5.33 -1.87
C ALA A 96 -46.04 4.63 -3.01
N SER A 97 -44.93 4.01 -2.72
CA SER A 97 -44.17 3.23 -3.72
C SER A 97 -44.92 1.96 -4.10
N PRO A 98 -44.99 1.60 -5.38
CA PRO A 98 -45.69 0.38 -5.83
C PRO A 98 -44.94 -0.91 -5.45
N CYS A 99 -43.70 -0.80 -5.01
CA CYS A 99 -42.86 -1.92 -4.62
C CYS A 99 -42.72 -2.02 -3.10
N LEU A 100 -42.74 -3.25 -2.59
CA LEU A 100 -42.22 -3.56 -1.27
C LEU A 100 -40.69 -3.76 -1.38
N VAL A 101 -39.92 -3.01 -0.62
CA VAL A 101 -38.45 -3.08 -0.58
C VAL A 101 -38.02 -3.66 0.74
N LEU A 102 -37.29 -4.77 0.69
CA LEU A 102 -36.75 -5.50 1.84
C LEU A 102 -35.23 -5.38 1.89
N PRO A 103 -34.63 -5.03 3.03
CA PRO A 103 -33.19 -5.03 3.18
C PRO A 103 -32.64 -6.47 3.15
N LEU A 104 -31.56 -6.68 2.46
CA LEU A 104 -30.82 -7.93 2.39
C LEU A 104 -29.74 -7.94 3.48
N ALA A 105 -30.19 -8.25 4.71
CA ALA A 105 -29.35 -8.30 5.89
C ALA A 105 -28.61 -9.64 5.95
N ALA A 106 -27.29 -9.61 5.75
CA ALA A 106 -26.40 -10.74 5.99
C ALA A 106 -25.75 -10.62 7.37
N PRO A 107 -25.10 -11.68 7.91
CA PRO A 107 -24.53 -11.69 9.25
C PRO A 107 -23.58 -10.54 9.57
N MET A 108 -22.78 -10.09 8.58
CA MET A 108 -21.78 -9.05 8.81
C MET A 108 -22.31 -7.65 8.48
N ARG A 109 -23.11 -7.52 7.40
CA ARG A 109 -23.66 -6.22 6.97
C ARG A 109 -24.82 -6.38 5.97
N LEU A 110 -25.46 -5.27 5.65
CA LEU A 110 -26.41 -5.21 4.54
C LEU A 110 -25.68 -5.40 3.21
N ARG A 111 -26.27 -6.22 2.33
CA ARG A 111 -25.68 -6.54 1.01
C ARG A 111 -26.47 -5.95 -0.14
N GLY A 112 -27.60 -5.35 0.13
CA GLY A 112 -28.46 -4.77 -0.88
C GLY A 112 -29.91 -4.72 -0.42
N VAL A 113 -30.81 -4.66 -1.38
CA VAL A 113 -32.25 -4.73 -1.15
C VAL A 113 -32.93 -5.61 -2.19
N LEU A 114 -34.03 -6.25 -1.80
CA LEU A 114 -34.96 -6.94 -2.67
C LEU A 114 -36.19 -6.07 -2.86
N ALA A 115 -36.47 -5.64 -4.09
CA ALA A 115 -37.71 -4.94 -4.46
C ALA A 115 -38.68 -5.93 -5.09
N VAL A 116 -39.93 -5.95 -4.59
CA VAL A 116 -40.99 -6.82 -5.07
C VAL A 116 -42.20 -5.95 -5.47
N GLU A 117 -42.58 -6.04 -6.74
CA GLU A 117 -43.74 -5.32 -7.26
C GLU A 117 -45.03 -6.06 -6.93
N ALA A 118 -45.90 -5.44 -6.14
CA ALA A 118 -47.14 -6.05 -5.72
C ALA A 118 -48.27 -4.97 -5.50
N PRO A 119 -48.70 -4.27 -6.56
CA PRO A 119 -49.63 -3.17 -6.42
C PRO A 119 -50.96 -3.65 -5.84
N GLY A 120 -51.39 -3.02 -4.72
CA GLY A 120 -52.61 -3.33 -4.00
C GLY A 120 -52.64 -4.66 -3.23
N ARG A 121 -51.56 -5.44 -3.24
CA ARG A 121 -51.50 -6.72 -2.52
C ARG A 121 -51.28 -6.49 -1.01
N ARG A 122 -52.07 -7.18 -0.22
CA ARG A 122 -51.80 -7.34 1.22
C ARG A 122 -51.14 -8.68 1.44
N TRP A 123 -49.92 -8.63 1.98
CA TRP A 123 -49.16 -9.82 2.34
C TRP A 123 -49.74 -10.47 3.59
N LEU A 124 -50.04 -11.76 3.51
CA LEU A 124 -50.39 -12.55 4.68
C LEU A 124 -49.16 -12.77 5.56
N PRO A 125 -49.32 -13.00 6.89
CA PRO A 125 -48.19 -13.24 7.78
C PRO A 125 -47.23 -14.33 7.29
N ASP A 126 -47.77 -15.46 6.85
CA ASP A 126 -46.97 -16.60 6.32
C ASP A 126 -46.23 -16.24 5.01
N GLU A 127 -46.84 -15.41 4.16
CA GLU A 127 -46.17 -14.94 2.90
C GLU A 127 -45.06 -13.96 3.24
N ARG A 128 -45.24 -13.12 4.25
CA ARG A 128 -44.23 -12.20 4.70
C ARG A 128 -43.01 -12.91 5.27
N GLU A 129 -43.22 -13.89 6.14
CA GLU A 129 -42.18 -14.73 6.71
C GLU A 129 -41.37 -15.46 5.62
N LEU A 130 -42.06 -15.94 4.59
CA LEU A 130 -41.43 -16.58 3.44
C LEU A 130 -40.58 -15.58 2.64
N LEU A 131 -41.06 -14.35 2.42
CA LEU A 131 -40.30 -13.29 1.77
C LEU A 131 -39.04 -12.91 2.56
N ASP A 132 -39.18 -12.78 3.89
CA ASP A 132 -38.07 -12.46 4.77
C ASP A 132 -37.03 -13.58 4.77
N THR A 133 -37.47 -14.86 4.70
CA THR A 133 -36.59 -16.01 4.53
C THR A 133 -35.84 -15.97 3.19
N CYS A 134 -36.54 -15.62 2.10
CA CYS A 134 -35.93 -15.47 0.77
C CYS A 134 -34.88 -14.33 0.79
N ALA A 135 -35.21 -13.20 1.40
CA ALA A 135 -34.31 -12.07 1.54
C ALA A 135 -33.03 -12.47 2.29
N ALA A 136 -33.16 -13.24 3.37
CA ALA A 136 -32.01 -13.76 4.12
C ALA A 136 -31.14 -14.71 3.29
N LEU A 137 -31.73 -15.62 2.53
CA LEU A 137 -30.98 -16.54 1.65
C LEU A 137 -30.25 -15.79 0.52
N ILE A 138 -30.90 -14.78 -0.07
CA ILE A 138 -30.29 -13.90 -1.07
C ILE A 138 -29.13 -13.13 -0.45
N ALA A 139 -29.32 -12.55 0.74
CA ALA A 139 -28.29 -11.80 1.45
C ALA A 139 -27.04 -12.64 1.74
N ILE A 140 -27.23 -13.85 2.27
CA ILE A 140 -26.13 -14.79 2.55
C ILE A 140 -25.39 -15.15 1.26
N SER A 141 -26.10 -15.35 0.15
CA SER A 141 -25.49 -15.70 -1.13
C SER A 141 -24.67 -14.55 -1.71
N LEU A 142 -25.16 -13.33 -1.64
CA LEU A 142 -24.43 -12.11 -2.03
C LEU A 142 -23.21 -11.88 -1.14
N GLU A 143 -23.34 -12.13 0.16
CA GLU A 143 -22.23 -12.03 1.11
C GLU A 143 -21.12 -13.03 0.80
N ARG A 144 -21.47 -14.28 0.52
CA ARG A 144 -20.53 -15.31 0.10
C ARG A 144 -19.77 -14.91 -1.18
N ILE A 145 -20.49 -14.45 -2.21
CA ILE A 145 -19.88 -14.02 -3.47
C ILE A 145 -18.92 -12.85 -3.23
N HIS A 146 -19.30 -11.90 -2.42
CA HIS A 146 -18.44 -10.76 -2.07
C HIS A 146 -17.15 -11.21 -1.39
N TYR A 147 -17.20 -12.13 -0.42
CA TYR A 147 -15.99 -12.62 0.25
C TYR A 147 -15.10 -13.46 -0.67
N ILE A 148 -15.69 -14.23 -1.58
CA ILE A 148 -14.91 -14.94 -2.60
C ILE A 148 -14.15 -13.94 -3.47
N ASP A 149 -14.81 -12.89 -3.93
CA ASP A 149 -14.18 -11.85 -4.76
C ASP A 149 -13.05 -11.12 -4.02
N VAL A 150 -13.29 -10.69 -2.78
CA VAL A 150 -12.27 -10.05 -1.94
C VAL A 150 -11.07 -10.97 -1.69
N ALA A 151 -11.31 -12.24 -1.38
CA ALA A 151 -10.24 -13.21 -1.17
C ALA A 151 -9.43 -13.46 -2.45
N GLN A 152 -10.10 -13.53 -3.60
CA GLN A 152 -9.45 -13.73 -4.89
C GLN A 152 -8.61 -12.52 -5.29
N GLN A 153 -9.12 -11.29 -5.12
CA GLN A 153 -8.38 -10.05 -5.37
C GLN A 153 -7.15 -9.94 -4.47
N SER A 154 -7.31 -10.26 -3.18
CA SER A 154 -6.19 -10.27 -2.22
C SER A 154 -5.11 -11.29 -2.62
N THR A 155 -5.52 -12.49 -3.06
CA THR A 155 -4.58 -13.53 -3.53
C THR A 155 -3.81 -13.07 -4.76
N LEU A 156 -4.50 -12.50 -5.76
CA LEU A 156 -3.86 -11.98 -6.97
C LEU A 156 -2.87 -10.85 -6.66
N GLN A 157 -3.21 -9.98 -5.72
CA GLN A 157 -2.31 -8.91 -5.28
C GLN A 157 -1.05 -9.47 -4.63
N ILE A 158 -1.20 -10.43 -3.69
CA ILE A 158 -0.06 -11.09 -3.01
C ILE A 158 0.83 -11.82 -4.02
N GLU A 159 0.24 -12.55 -4.97
CA GLU A 159 1.01 -13.26 -6.00
C GLU A 159 1.74 -12.29 -6.93
N GLY A 160 1.10 -11.19 -7.32
CA GLY A 160 1.71 -10.13 -8.12
C GLY A 160 2.91 -9.50 -7.41
N GLU A 161 2.80 -9.21 -6.11
CA GLU A 161 3.89 -8.68 -5.30
C GLU A 161 5.03 -9.70 -5.14
N ARG A 162 4.74 -10.98 -4.91
CA ARG A 162 5.75 -12.06 -4.83
C ARG A 162 6.51 -12.21 -6.14
N LEU A 163 5.81 -12.25 -7.27
CA LEU A 163 6.43 -12.35 -8.58
C LEU A 163 7.35 -11.15 -8.86
N ARG A 164 6.88 -9.93 -8.59
CA ARG A 164 7.66 -8.70 -8.74
C ARG A 164 8.94 -8.75 -7.91
N ASN A 165 8.86 -9.18 -6.64
CA ASN A 165 10.01 -9.29 -5.75
C ASN A 165 11.01 -10.36 -6.20
N SER A 166 10.52 -11.50 -6.67
CA SER A 166 11.35 -12.57 -7.22
C SER A 166 12.11 -12.09 -8.46
N LEU A 167 11.42 -11.42 -9.39
CA LEU A 167 12.04 -10.85 -10.59
C LEU A 167 13.10 -9.79 -10.24
N LEU A 168 12.82 -8.86 -9.33
CA LEU A 168 13.78 -7.86 -8.89
C LEU A 168 15.02 -8.49 -8.24
N THR A 169 14.84 -9.60 -7.51
CA THR A 169 15.97 -10.34 -6.90
C THR A 169 16.82 -11.05 -7.95
N ALA A 170 16.20 -11.72 -8.92
CA ALA A 170 16.91 -12.38 -10.03
C ALA A 170 17.69 -11.37 -10.88
N ILE A 171 17.04 -10.27 -11.30
CA ILE A 171 17.69 -9.21 -12.07
C ILE A 171 18.85 -8.58 -11.30
N SER A 172 18.72 -8.39 -9.97
CA SER A 172 19.81 -7.88 -9.12
C SER A 172 21.04 -8.77 -9.19
N HIS A 173 20.83 -10.08 -9.05
CA HIS A 173 21.93 -11.05 -9.10
C HIS A 173 22.59 -11.09 -10.49
N ASP A 174 21.78 -11.14 -11.54
CA ASP A 174 22.24 -11.29 -12.92
C ASP A 174 22.97 -10.05 -13.46
N LEU A 175 22.66 -8.86 -12.92
CA LEU A 175 23.40 -7.64 -13.23
C LEU A 175 24.66 -7.46 -12.36
N ARG A 176 24.64 -7.91 -11.10
CA ARG A 176 25.80 -7.78 -10.21
C ARG A 176 26.99 -8.62 -10.67
N THR A 177 26.73 -9.84 -11.14
CA THR A 177 27.77 -10.80 -11.56
C THR A 177 28.66 -10.26 -12.69
N PRO A 178 28.13 -9.79 -13.86
CA PRO A 178 28.97 -9.25 -14.92
C PRO A 178 29.67 -7.95 -14.53
N LEU A 179 29.03 -7.11 -13.69
CA LEU A 179 29.66 -5.87 -13.22
C LEU A 179 30.83 -6.16 -12.27
N ALA A 180 30.71 -7.14 -11.38
CA ALA A 180 31.82 -7.60 -10.54
C ALA A 180 32.95 -8.20 -11.36
N ALA A 181 32.61 -8.96 -12.40
CA ALA A 181 33.61 -9.49 -13.32
C ALA A 181 34.38 -8.37 -14.05
N LEU A 182 33.70 -7.30 -14.49
CA LEU A 182 34.35 -6.14 -15.12
C LEU A 182 35.31 -5.43 -14.15
N VAL A 183 34.94 -5.28 -12.88
CA VAL A 183 35.83 -4.72 -11.85
C VAL A 183 37.04 -5.62 -11.66
N GLY A 184 36.84 -6.93 -11.49
CA GLY A 184 37.92 -7.89 -11.32
C GLY A 184 38.88 -7.93 -12.50
N LEU A 185 38.37 -7.85 -13.75
CA LEU A 185 39.21 -7.79 -14.95
C LEU A 185 40.04 -6.49 -15.03
N ALA A 186 39.42 -5.36 -14.65
CA ALA A 186 40.13 -4.07 -14.60
C ALA A 186 41.22 -4.08 -13.51
N ASP A 187 40.95 -4.67 -12.35
CA ASP A 187 41.96 -4.84 -11.28
C ASP A 187 43.08 -5.80 -11.70
N ALA A 188 42.76 -6.91 -12.37
CA ALA A 188 43.74 -7.83 -12.90
C ALA A 188 44.67 -7.19 -13.97
N LEU A 189 44.10 -6.33 -14.84
CA LEU A 189 44.88 -5.56 -15.81
C LEU A 189 45.90 -4.65 -15.12
N ARG A 190 45.58 -4.04 -14.00
CA ARG A 190 46.49 -3.17 -13.23
C ARG A 190 47.68 -3.91 -12.61
N LEU A 191 47.58 -5.22 -12.46
CA LEU A 191 48.70 -6.07 -11.97
C LEU A 191 49.69 -6.40 -13.08
N THR A 192 49.37 -6.07 -14.33
CA THR A 192 50.32 -6.27 -15.48
C THR A 192 51.06 -4.97 -15.82
N PRO A 193 52.22 -5.04 -16.47
CA PRO A 193 52.88 -3.84 -16.96
C PRO A 193 52.03 -3.14 -18.02
N LEU A 194 51.52 -1.96 -17.68
CA LEU A 194 50.68 -1.13 -18.56
C LEU A 194 51.42 0.17 -18.91
N SER A 195 51.21 0.68 -20.11
CA SER A 195 51.51 2.08 -20.39
C SER A 195 50.60 3.02 -19.63
N ALA A 196 51.02 4.27 -19.44
CA ALA A 196 50.20 5.27 -18.73
C ALA A 196 48.77 5.40 -19.32
N ALA A 197 48.65 5.41 -20.65
CA ALA A 197 47.38 5.47 -21.33
C ALA A 197 46.49 4.21 -21.08
N GLN A 198 47.08 3.03 -21.03
CA GLN A 198 46.36 1.78 -20.74
C GLN A 198 45.88 1.72 -19.28
N ALA A 199 46.75 2.19 -18.35
CA ALA A 199 46.36 2.29 -16.93
C ALA A 199 45.17 3.25 -16.71
N GLU A 200 45.20 4.40 -17.41
CA GLU A 200 44.07 5.35 -17.36
C GLU A 200 42.74 4.75 -17.87
N VAL A 201 42.80 3.99 -18.99
CA VAL A 201 41.64 3.28 -19.54
C VAL A 201 41.15 2.20 -18.59
N ALA A 202 42.02 1.40 -17.98
CA ALA A 202 41.66 0.39 -17.01
C ALA A 202 40.97 1.01 -15.77
N ASP A 203 41.49 2.13 -15.27
CA ASP A 203 40.86 2.88 -14.18
C ASP A 203 39.49 3.48 -14.57
N ALA A 204 39.36 3.97 -15.81
CA ALA A 204 38.06 4.47 -16.29
C ALA A 204 37.02 3.36 -16.39
N VAL A 205 37.40 2.17 -16.88
CA VAL A 205 36.51 0.99 -16.92
C VAL A 205 36.10 0.58 -15.51
N ARG A 206 37.05 0.45 -14.58
CA ARG A 206 36.78 0.13 -13.17
C ARG A 206 35.79 1.10 -12.53
N ARG A 207 36.08 2.40 -12.64
CA ARG A 207 35.16 3.45 -12.11
C ARG A 207 33.77 3.40 -12.74
N SER A 208 33.70 3.06 -14.03
CA SER A 208 32.41 2.94 -14.72
C SER A 208 31.63 1.73 -14.25
N ALA A 209 32.28 0.57 -14.09
CA ALA A 209 31.66 -0.65 -13.60
C ALA A 209 31.15 -0.50 -12.17
N LEU A 210 31.94 0.11 -11.27
CA LEU A 210 31.53 0.41 -9.90
C LEU A 210 30.31 1.36 -9.85
N ARG A 211 30.31 2.41 -10.67
CA ARG A 211 29.17 3.32 -10.79
C ARG A 211 27.91 2.62 -11.27
N MET A 212 28.01 1.75 -12.29
CA MET A 212 26.85 0.98 -12.78
C MET A 212 26.34 0.01 -11.70
N SER A 213 27.24 -0.62 -10.95
CA SER A 213 26.87 -1.50 -9.85
C SER A 213 26.06 -0.76 -8.77
N ALA A 214 26.52 0.41 -8.37
CA ALA A 214 25.82 1.25 -7.42
C ALA A 214 24.44 1.72 -7.94
N LEU A 215 24.35 2.07 -9.23
CA LEU A 215 23.12 2.46 -9.88
C LEU A 215 22.07 1.34 -9.89
N VAL A 216 22.50 0.16 -10.31
CA VAL A 216 21.64 -1.03 -10.35
C VAL A 216 21.13 -1.36 -8.95
N ALA A 217 22.02 -1.38 -7.95
CA ALA A 217 21.65 -1.61 -6.56
C ALA A 217 20.60 -0.58 -6.08
N ASN A 218 20.84 0.69 -6.33
CA ASN A 218 19.94 1.77 -5.95
C ASN A 218 18.57 1.67 -6.62
N LEU A 219 18.52 1.34 -7.93
CA LEU A 219 17.25 1.19 -8.66
C LEU A 219 16.43 0.01 -8.14
N LEU A 220 17.09 -1.12 -7.88
CA LEU A 220 16.43 -2.33 -7.40
C LEU A 220 15.89 -2.17 -5.98
N ASP A 221 16.67 -1.53 -5.10
CA ASP A 221 16.22 -1.26 -3.73
C ASP A 221 15.06 -0.27 -3.71
N MET A 222 15.09 0.75 -4.57
CA MET A 222 13.96 1.65 -4.75
C MET A 222 12.71 0.92 -5.24
N ALA A 223 12.86 0.00 -6.21
CA ALA A 223 11.74 -0.78 -6.71
C ALA A 223 11.13 -1.69 -5.63
N ARG A 224 11.96 -2.25 -4.72
CA ARG A 224 11.52 -3.05 -3.57
C ARG A 224 10.80 -2.20 -2.52
N LEU A 225 11.36 -1.03 -2.18
CA LEU A 225 10.74 -0.09 -1.22
C LEU A 225 9.37 0.40 -1.70
N GLN A 226 9.24 0.71 -3.01
CA GLN A 226 7.97 1.15 -3.60
C GLN A 226 6.89 0.06 -3.67
N ALA A 227 7.29 -1.21 -3.72
CA ALA A 227 6.37 -2.33 -3.66
C ALA A 227 5.77 -2.54 -2.26
N GLY A 228 6.18 -1.77 -1.24
CA GLY A 228 5.77 -2.00 0.15
C GLY A 228 6.27 -3.33 0.73
N SER A 229 7.15 -4.02 0.00
CA SER A 229 7.57 -5.40 0.29
C SER A 229 8.81 -5.50 1.18
N VAL A 230 9.39 -4.37 1.58
CA VAL A 230 10.51 -4.37 2.52
C VAL A 230 9.96 -4.55 3.92
N GLN A 231 10.04 -5.77 4.42
CA GLN A 231 9.89 -6.02 5.85
C GLN A 231 11.13 -5.44 6.54
N LEU A 232 10.92 -4.34 7.27
CA LEU A 232 11.99 -3.73 8.06
C LEU A 232 12.38 -4.66 9.20
N ASN A 233 13.67 -4.96 9.31
CA ASN A 233 14.24 -5.67 10.44
C ASN A 233 14.56 -4.67 11.55
N ARG A 234 13.52 -4.21 12.26
CA ARG A 234 13.65 -3.16 13.28
C ARG A 234 14.16 -3.74 14.59
N HIS A 235 15.15 -3.06 15.14
CA HIS A 235 15.70 -3.32 16.47
C HIS A 235 15.82 -2.02 17.25
N TRP A 236 15.74 -2.12 18.57
CA TRP A 236 16.02 -1.01 19.48
C TRP A 236 17.52 -0.83 19.60
N LEU A 237 18.04 0.24 19.02
CA LEU A 237 19.48 0.48 18.95
C LEU A 237 19.80 1.93 19.36
N PRO A 238 20.97 2.15 19.96
CA PRO A 238 21.49 3.51 20.14
C PRO A 238 21.92 4.08 18.79
N LEU A 239 21.51 5.32 18.52
CA LEU A 239 21.81 5.98 17.25
C LEU A 239 23.33 6.12 17.01
N GLN A 240 24.12 6.19 18.08
CA GLN A 240 25.56 6.26 18.07
C GLN A 240 26.21 5.08 17.32
N GLU A 241 25.64 3.87 17.42
CA GLU A 241 26.16 2.69 16.73
C GLU A 241 25.97 2.82 15.21
N VAL A 242 24.79 3.25 14.76
CA VAL A 242 24.47 3.38 13.34
C VAL A 242 25.29 4.51 12.70
N VAL A 243 25.45 5.64 13.41
CA VAL A 243 26.31 6.75 12.94
C VAL A 243 27.77 6.32 12.90
N GLY A 244 28.25 5.59 13.92
CA GLY A 244 29.61 5.07 13.96
C GLY A 244 29.90 4.10 12.81
N SER A 245 28.98 3.20 12.50
CA SER A 245 29.09 2.28 11.36
C SER A 245 29.15 3.02 10.02
N ALA A 246 28.28 4.00 9.82
CA ALA A 246 28.26 4.80 8.58
C ALA A 246 29.57 5.58 8.36
N LEU A 247 30.15 6.14 9.42
CA LEU A 247 31.43 6.86 9.36
C LEU A 247 32.60 5.91 9.08
N ALA A 248 32.63 4.75 9.72
CA ALA A 248 33.66 3.74 9.50
C ALA A 248 33.63 3.22 8.06
N GLY A 249 32.44 3.07 7.44
CA GLY A 249 32.30 2.69 6.05
C GLY A 249 32.80 3.72 5.03
N LEU A 250 32.98 4.97 5.45
CA LEU A 250 33.45 6.09 4.62
C LEU A 250 34.83 6.63 4.98
N ASP A 251 35.61 5.92 5.80
CA ASP A 251 36.90 6.39 6.34
C ASP A 251 37.87 6.90 5.24
N GLU A 252 38.02 6.15 4.14
CA GLU A 252 38.85 6.59 3.00
C GLU A 252 38.31 7.87 2.32
N MET A 253 37.00 8.02 2.22
CA MET A 253 36.37 9.16 1.55
C MET A 253 36.40 10.41 2.43
N LEU A 254 36.31 10.22 3.74
CA LEU A 254 36.38 11.28 4.75
C LEU A 254 37.80 11.62 5.16
N ALA A 255 38.81 10.88 4.67
CA ALA A 255 40.21 11.11 5.00
C ALA A 255 40.63 12.57 4.71
N GLY A 256 41.11 13.27 5.75
CA GLY A 256 41.50 14.68 5.66
C GLY A 256 40.36 15.69 5.80
N ARG A 257 39.13 15.26 6.09
CA ARG A 257 37.99 16.13 6.44
C ARG A 257 37.66 16.09 7.92
N GLU A 258 37.33 17.22 8.46
CA GLU A 258 36.81 17.30 9.82
C GLU A 258 35.32 16.92 9.83
N VAL A 259 34.96 15.90 10.61
CA VAL A 259 33.58 15.47 10.82
C VAL A 259 33.24 15.62 12.28
N ALA A 260 32.47 16.65 12.63
CA ALA A 260 31.97 16.86 13.97
C ALA A 260 30.74 15.99 14.24
N VAL A 261 30.77 15.17 15.28
CA VAL A 261 29.67 14.31 15.71
C VAL A 261 29.13 14.80 17.05
N ASP A 262 27.90 15.27 17.05
CA ASP A 262 27.20 15.84 18.20
C ASP A 262 25.98 14.99 18.52
N LEU A 263 26.22 13.91 19.26
CA LEU A 263 25.19 12.95 19.66
C LEU A 263 25.17 12.91 21.22
N PRO A 264 24.16 13.50 21.87
CA PRO A 264 24.01 13.41 23.32
C PRO A 264 24.00 11.96 23.81
N ALA A 265 24.67 11.72 24.94
CA ALA A 265 24.77 10.36 25.49
C ALA A 265 23.44 9.84 26.05
N ASP A 266 22.50 10.73 26.33
CA ASP A 266 21.17 10.47 26.86
C ASP A 266 20.09 10.34 25.79
N LEU A 267 20.47 10.23 24.49
CA LEU A 267 19.50 9.94 23.44
C LEU A 267 18.80 8.60 23.67
N PRO A 268 17.48 8.55 23.58
CA PRO A 268 16.74 7.31 23.74
C PRO A 268 17.08 6.32 22.61
N LEU A 269 16.89 5.02 22.90
CA LEU A 269 16.95 3.99 21.87
C LEU A 269 15.89 4.25 20.79
N VAL A 270 16.23 3.99 19.55
CA VAL A 270 15.35 4.16 18.39
C VAL A 270 15.06 2.81 17.78
N GLU A 271 13.79 2.54 17.47
CA GLU A 271 13.37 1.31 16.78
C GLU A 271 13.58 1.48 15.28
N LEU A 272 14.66 0.93 14.75
CA LEU A 272 15.05 1.10 13.34
C LEU A 272 15.74 -0.14 12.75
N ASP A 273 15.77 -0.20 11.43
CA ASP A 273 16.60 -1.12 10.67
C ASP A 273 17.98 -0.48 10.46
N ALA A 274 18.99 -1.00 11.18
CA ALA A 274 20.33 -0.44 11.20
C ALA A 274 20.94 -0.33 9.81
N VAL A 275 20.80 -1.38 8.98
CA VAL A 275 21.40 -1.44 7.64
C VAL A 275 20.81 -0.37 6.71
N LEU A 276 19.49 -0.18 6.79
CA LEU A 276 18.81 0.81 5.95
C LEU A 276 19.10 2.25 6.41
N ILE A 277 19.12 2.52 7.71
CA ILE A 277 19.44 3.87 8.21
C ILE A 277 20.91 4.19 8.03
N GLU A 278 21.83 3.24 8.24
CA GLU A 278 23.25 3.40 7.89
C GLU A 278 23.40 3.81 6.41
N ARG A 279 22.68 3.14 5.49
CA ARG A 279 22.68 3.50 4.08
C ARG A 279 22.17 4.91 3.81
N VAL A 280 21.15 5.37 4.54
CA VAL A 280 20.69 6.77 4.46
C VAL A 280 21.82 7.72 4.85
N LEU A 281 22.47 7.47 5.96
CA LEU A 281 23.58 8.30 6.44
C LEU A 281 24.76 8.31 5.46
N VAL A 282 25.16 7.14 4.92
CA VAL A 282 26.20 7.03 3.91
C VAL A 282 25.84 7.86 2.67
N ASN A 283 24.62 7.73 2.13
CA ASN A 283 24.19 8.53 0.98
C ASN A 283 24.23 10.04 1.25
N LEU A 284 23.84 10.47 2.44
CA LEU A 284 23.86 11.89 2.81
C LEU A 284 25.29 12.41 2.98
N LEU A 285 26.18 11.64 3.60
CA LEU A 285 27.60 11.97 3.76
C LEU A 285 28.33 11.99 2.42
N GLU A 286 28.08 11.03 1.53
CA GLU A 286 28.62 11.03 0.16
C GLU A 286 28.19 12.28 -0.61
N ASN A 287 26.94 12.69 -0.48
CA ASN A 287 26.45 13.93 -1.07
C ASN A 287 27.14 15.15 -0.49
N ALA A 288 27.29 15.22 0.83
CA ALA A 288 27.98 16.32 1.51
C ALA A 288 29.45 16.42 1.06
N VAL A 289 30.17 15.29 0.99
CA VAL A 289 31.57 15.24 0.45
C VAL A 289 31.63 15.71 -0.99
N LYS A 290 30.64 15.35 -1.79
CA LYS A 290 30.58 15.66 -3.23
C LYS A 290 30.34 17.13 -3.52
N TYR A 291 29.51 17.79 -2.72
CA TYR A 291 29.01 19.14 -3.02
C TYR A 291 29.63 20.23 -2.15
N ALA A 292 30.27 19.86 -1.03
CA ALA A 292 30.95 20.79 -0.13
C ALA A 292 32.41 20.42 0.07
N ASP A 293 33.27 21.41 0.22
CA ASP A 293 34.72 21.22 0.51
C ASP A 293 35.07 21.50 2.00
N GLY A 294 34.12 21.97 2.78
CA GLY A 294 34.29 22.30 4.20
C GLY A 294 34.07 21.15 5.18
N PRO A 295 34.11 21.43 6.51
CA PRO A 295 33.82 20.45 7.53
C PRO A 295 32.37 19.96 7.44
N LEU A 296 32.15 18.74 7.93
CA LEU A 296 30.83 18.12 8.02
C LEU A 296 30.39 18.04 9.49
N ARG A 297 29.11 18.08 9.73
CA ARG A 297 28.56 17.89 11.08
C ARG A 297 27.36 16.92 11.03
N ILE A 298 27.36 15.97 11.94
CA ILE A 298 26.21 15.12 12.24
C ILE A 298 25.76 15.48 13.63
N ALA A 299 24.52 15.91 13.79
CA ALA A 299 23.94 16.22 15.10
C ALA A 299 22.63 15.46 15.27
N ALA A 300 22.33 15.03 16.50
CA ALA A 300 21.01 14.46 16.77
C ALA A 300 20.45 15.01 18.08
N ARG A 301 19.13 15.06 18.17
CA ARG A 301 18.41 15.46 19.38
C ARG A 301 17.05 14.77 19.48
N ALA A 302 16.59 14.55 20.68
CA ALA A 302 15.21 14.17 20.93
C ALA A 302 14.29 15.40 20.81
N ALA A 303 13.23 15.28 20.03
CA ALA A 303 12.25 16.33 19.78
C ALA A 303 10.84 15.79 20.00
N GLY A 304 10.35 15.85 21.23
CA GLY A 304 9.03 15.35 21.61
C GLY A 304 8.90 13.84 21.42
N ARG A 305 8.19 13.38 20.38
CA ARG A 305 7.98 11.97 20.07
C ARG A 305 8.85 11.47 18.91
N SER A 306 9.84 12.22 18.50
CA SER A 306 10.77 11.88 17.42
C SER A 306 12.22 12.16 17.83
N VAL A 307 13.15 11.50 17.14
CA VAL A 307 14.55 11.89 17.11
C VAL A 307 14.81 12.59 15.78
N GLU A 308 15.45 13.75 15.84
CA GLU A 308 15.91 14.49 14.67
C GLU A 308 17.41 14.25 14.50
N ILE A 309 17.81 13.93 13.26
CA ILE A 309 19.20 13.73 12.87
C ILE A 309 19.50 14.71 11.75
N ASP A 310 20.44 15.61 11.96
CA ASP A 310 20.87 16.62 11.01
C ASP A 310 22.25 16.23 10.45
N VAL A 311 22.32 16.14 9.11
CA VAL A 311 23.60 16.06 8.38
C VAL A 311 23.83 17.41 7.72
N ILE A 312 24.88 18.10 8.13
CA ILE A 312 25.15 19.50 7.76
C ILE A 312 26.48 19.56 7.05
N ASP A 313 26.50 20.21 5.89
CA ASP A 313 27.72 20.60 5.19
C ASP A 313 27.94 22.11 5.21
N HIS A 314 29.12 22.56 4.79
CA HIS A 314 29.49 23.97 4.65
C HIS A 314 29.71 24.34 3.18
N GLY A 315 28.89 23.78 2.29
CA GLY A 315 28.91 24.08 0.86
C GLY A 315 28.04 25.30 0.49
N PRO A 316 27.69 25.42 -0.79
CA PRO A 316 26.88 26.55 -1.30
C PRO A 316 25.43 26.50 -0.84
N GLY A 317 24.98 25.40 -0.22
CA GLY A 317 23.59 25.19 0.14
C GLY A 317 22.72 24.77 -1.04
N PHE A 318 21.40 24.70 -0.82
CA PHE A 318 20.40 24.36 -1.84
C PHE A 318 19.89 25.64 -2.52
N PRO A 319 19.59 25.59 -3.83
CA PRO A 319 18.92 26.67 -4.51
C PRO A 319 17.54 26.95 -3.88
N PRO A 320 17.20 28.22 -3.59
CA PRO A 320 15.94 28.58 -2.95
C PRO A 320 14.72 28.07 -3.74
N GLY A 321 13.73 27.50 -3.04
CA GLY A 321 12.48 26.99 -3.61
C GLY A 321 12.58 25.61 -4.29
N ARG A 322 13.72 24.95 -4.24
CA ARG A 322 13.90 23.58 -4.78
C ARG A 322 14.01 22.51 -3.70
N GLU A 323 14.00 22.88 -2.43
CA GLU A 323 14.28 22.00 -1.30
C GLU A 323 13.35 20.76 -1.28
N ALA A 324 12.06 20.95 -1.57
CA ALA A 324 11.10 19.85 -1.61
C ALA A 324 11.32 18.89 -2.78
N ARG A 325 11.85 19.40 -3.92
CA ARG A 325 12.06 18.62 -5.14
C ARG A 325 13.37 17.83 -5.14
N LEU A 326 14.30 18.10 -4.22
CA LEU A 326 15.57 17.38 -4.09
C LEU A 326 15.38 15.87 -3.85
N PHE A 327 14.24 15.49 -3.31
CA PHE A 327 13.88 14.10 -3.05
C PHE A 327 13.09 13.44 -4.19
N ASP A 328 12.85 14.18 -5.28
CA ASP A 328 12.18 13.62 -6.46
C ASP A 328 13.17 12.78 -7.27
N LYS A 329 12.64 11.76 -7.95
CA LYS A 329 13.44 10.83 -8.75
C LYS A 329 14.10 11.57 -9.93
N PHE A 330 15.40 11.28 -10.14
CA PHE A 330 16.18 11.86 -11.23
C PHE A 330 16.32 13.38 -11.17
N GLU A 331 15.93 14.03 -10.07
CA GLU A 331 16.15 15.47 -9.89
C GLU A 331 17.65 15.72 -9.59
N ARG A 332 18.21 16.70 -10.27
CA ARG A 332 19.58 17.20 -10.08
C ARG A 332 19.53 18.71 -9.86
N GLY A 333 20.30 19.20 -8.91
CA GLY A 333 20.31 20.63 -8.56
C GLY A 333 20.57 21.56 -9.74
N ASP A 334 21.52 21.20 -10.61
CA ASP A 334 21.79 21.88 -11.89
C ASP A 334 22.02 20.85 -12.99
N ARG A 335 21.38 21.08 -14.16
CA ARG A 335 21.55 20.22 -15.35
C ARG A 335 23.00 20.20 -15.90
N GLU A 336 23.82 21.19 -15.55
CA GLU A 336 25.19 21.37 -16.02
C GLU A 336 26.28 21.00 -14.99
N SER A 337 25.90 20.46 -13.79
CA SER A 337 26.88 20.05 -12.81
C SER A 337 27.74 18.91 -13.39
N ALA A 338 29.04 19.19 -13.57
CA ALA A 338 30.07 18.23 -14.03
C ALA A 338 30.28 17.05 -13.03
N LYS A 339 29.70 17.14 -11.82
CA LYS A 339 29.82 16.12 -10.78
C LYS A 339 28.95 14.90 -11.08
N PRO A 340 29.49 13.69 -11.14
CA PRO A 340 28.76 12.48 -11.51
C PRO A 340 27.70 12.09 -10.46
N GLY A 341 26.48 11.75 -10.89
CA GLY A 341 25.40 11.27 -10.03
C GLY A 341 24.08 11.13 -10.79
N VAL A 342 23.23 10.19 -10.39
CA VAL A 342 21.99 9.82 -11.12
C VAL A 342 20.75 10.48 -10.55
N GLY A 343 20.84 11.14 -9.39
CA GLY A 343 19.70 11.79 -8.74
C GLY A 343 18.75 10.78 -8.06
N LEU A 344 19.24 9.62 -7.67
CA LEU A 344 18.43 8.60 -6.95
C LEU A 344 18.72 8.53 -5.45
N GLY A 345 19.88 8.99 -5.00
CA GLY A 345 20.31 8.86 -3.59
C GLY A 345 19.33 9.45 -2.59
N LEU A 346 18.94 10.71 -2.76
CA LEU A 346 17.99 11.38 -1.87
C LEU A 346 16.58 10.80 -1.96
N ALA A 347 16.13 10.35 -3.15
CA ALA A 347 14.85 9.66 -3.30
C ALA A 347 14.81 8.33 -2.54
N ILE A 348 15.93 7.60 -2.50
CA ILE A 348 16.08 6.36 -1.70
C ILE A 348 16.07 6.70 -0.21
N CYS A 349 16.81 7.73 0.22
CA CYS A 349 16.78 8.20 1.60
C CYS A 349 15.35 8.49 2.05
N LYS A 350 14.58 9.21 1.24
CA LYS A 350 13.17 9.51 1.51
C LYS A 350 12.35 8.23 1.66
N SER A 351 12.46 7.31 0.73
CA SER A 351 11.69 6.04 0.77
C SER A 351 12.04 5.20 2.00
N ILE A 352 13.31 5.13 2.41
CA ILE A 352 13.74 4.41 3.62
C ILE A 352 13.20 5.08 4.88
N VAL A 353 13.33 6.39 5.01
CA VAL A 353 12.86 7.15 6.17
C VAL A 353 11.34 7.07 6.30
N GLU A 354 10.59 7.21 5.19
CA GLU A 354 9.13 7.05 5.16
C GLU A 354 8.69 5.62 5.52
N ALA A 355 9.44 4.59 5.10
CA ALA A 355 9.18 3.20 5.51
C ALA A 355 9.34 3.00 7.03
N HIS A 356 10.21 3.78 7.69
CA HIS A 356 10.34 3.81 9.14
C HIS A 356 9.26 4.64 9.84
N GLY A 357 8.31 5.23 9.09
CA GLY A 357 7.28 6.14 9.62
C GLY A 357 7.83 7.54 9.95
N GLY A 358 9.02 7.85 9.44
CA GLY A 358 9.71 9.12 9.63
C GLY A 358 9.45 10.12 8.51
N ARG A 359 10.17 11.23 8.58
CA ARG A 359 10.18 12.30 7.58
C ARG A 359 11.62 12.73 7.28
N ILE A 360 11.90 13.08 6.03
CA ILE A 360 13.17 13.70 5.63
C ILE A 360 12.88 15.07 4.99
N SER A 361 13.71 16.04 5.31
CA SER A 361 13.60 17.40 4.78
C SER A 361 14.99 17.98 4.52
N ALA A 362 15.05 18.98 3.65
CA ALA A 362 16.27 19.69 3.32
C ALA A 362 16.05 21.19 3.50
N HIS A 363 17.04 21.89 4.05
CA HIS A 363 17.03 23.34 4.21
C HIS A 363 18.47 23.88 4.24
N ASN A 364 18.63 25.16 4.07
CA ASN A 364 19.94 25.79 4.25
C ASN A 364 20.19 26.07 5.72
N ALA A 365 21.39 25.72 6.19
CA ALA A 365 21.79 25.96 7.56
C ALA A 365 21.97 27.47 7.83
N ALA A 366 21.62 27.93 9.03
CA ALA A 366 21.76 29.32 9.43
C ALA A 366 23.22 29.82 9.38
N THR A 367 24.17 28.90 9.55
CA THR A 367 25.62 29.15 9.48
C THR A 367 26.19 29.10 8.07
N GLY A 368 25.32 28.91 7.05
CA GLY A 368 25.70 28.62 5.67
C GLY A 368 25.85 27.12 5.42
N GLY A 369 25.67 26.71 4.14
CA GLY A 369 25.72 25.32 3.73
C GLY A 369 24.34 24.63 3.71
N ALA A 370 24.33 23.34 3.37
CA ALA A 370 23.13 22.53 3.30
C ALA A 370 22.93 21.71 4.59
N CYS A 371 21.68 21.55 4.97
CA CYS A 371 21.27 20.66 6.06
C CYS A 371 20.18 19.71 5.56
N VAL A 372 20.40 18.42 5.71
CA VAL A 372 19.37 17.40 5.52
C VAL A 372 18.98 16.85 6.87
N ARG A 373 17.71 16.98 7.20
CA ARG A 373 17.11 16.51 8.45
C ARG A 373 16.33 15.25 8.25
N ILE A 374 16.58 14.27 9.08
CA ILE A 374 15.83 13.04 9.23
C ILE A 374 15.08 13.09 10.55
N GLU A 375 13.79 12.82 10.54
CA GLU A 375 12.95 12.69 11.72
C GLU A 375 12.46 11.25 11.82
N LEU A 376 12.83 10.51 12.87
CA LEU A 376 12.35 9.15 13.12
C LEU A 376 11.48 9.12 14.37
N PRO A 377 10.37 8.37 14.37
CA PRO A 377 9.50 8.27 15.53
C PRO A 377 10.22 7.56 16.69
N LEU A 378 10.10 8.11 17.88
CA LEU A 378 10.49 7.46 19.11
C LEU A 378 9.32 6.57 19.56
N GLY A 379 9.53 5.25 19.53
CA GLY A 379 8.61 4.29 20.11
C GLY A 379 8.78 4.22 21.64
N GLN A 380 8.11 3.26 22.26
CA GLN A 380 8.35 2.89 23.66
C GLN A 380 9.20 1.61 23.66
N PRO A 381 10.46 1.65 24.11
CA PRO A 381 11.25 0.44 24.23
C PRO A 381 10.53 -0.56 25.16
N PRO A 382 10.61 -1.86 24.89
CA PRO A 382 10.08 -2.84 25.80
C PRO A 382 10.74 -2.66 27.17
N ALA A 383 9.93 -2.70 28.23
CA ALA A 383 10.45 -2.64 29.59
C ALA A 383 11.47 -3.78 29.77
N GLU A 384 12.66 -3.44 30.25
CA GLU A 384 13.65 -4.44 30.64
C GLU A 384 12.98 -5.41 31.61
N LYS A 385 12.93 -6.69 31.23
CA LYS A 385 12.57 -7.72 32.23
C LYS A 385 13.66 -7.72 33.28
N PRO A 386 13.33 -7.47 34.53
CA PRO A 386 14.32 -7.69 35.60
C PRO A 386 14.77 -9.14 35.56
N GLU A 387 16.08 -9.37 35.50
CA GLU A 387 16.72 -10.68 35.64
C GLU A 387 16.35 -11.37 36.96
#